data_d86495f0b9d87e5a3bf643c896850534
#
_entry.id   d86495f0b9d87e5a3bf643c896850534
#
_cell.length_a   1.000
_cell.length_b   1.000
_cell.length_c   1.000
_cell.angle_alpha   90.00
_cell.angle_beta   90.00
_cell.angle_gamma   90.00
#
_symmetry.space_group_name_H-M   'P 1'
#
loop_
_entity.id
_entity.type
_entity.pdbx_description
1 polymer ?
#
loop_
_entity_poly.entity_id
_entity_poly.type
_entity_poly.pdbx_seq_one_letter_code
_entity_poly.pdbx_strand_id
1 'polypeptide(L)'
;MRTCQLSGYGSGVESDSDLIEWNYGDYEGKTRPQILAGRPGWLIFRDGCPNGESPKDVGTRADRFVSRVAEVNGNVLVFSSGHFLRVLMARWLGLAPSGGGYFGLGTATLSILGYDHNNRAEPLIRLLNERVRI
;
A
#
# COMPACT_ATOMS: atom_id res chain seq x y z
N MET A 1 -13.15 -5.67 -2.32
CA MET A 1 -13.92 -6.78 -2.97
C MET A 1 -14.59 -6.35 -4.28
N ARG A 2 -15.42 -5.26 -4.31
CA ARG A 2 -16.14 -4.85 -5.53
C ARG A 2 -15.22 -4.52 -6.73
N THR A 3 -14.10 -3.84 -6.52
CA THR A 3 -13.13 -3.54 -7.59
C THR A 3 -12.59 -4.82 -8.23
N CYS A 4 -12.26 -5.81 -7.43
CA CYS A 4 -11.77 -7.09 -7.90
C CYS A 4 -12.83 -7.81 -8.76
N GLN A 5 -14.08 -7.82 -8.32
CA GLN A 5 -15.21 -8.39 -9.09
C GLN A 5 -15.41 -7.69 -10.43
N LEU A 6 -15.39 -6.33 -10.42
CA LEU A 6 -15.57 -5.53 -11.64
C LEU A 6 -14.42 -5.69 -12.64
N SER A 7 -13.22 -6.02 -12.18
CA SER A 7 -12.07 -6.30 -13.04
C SER A 7 -12.01 -7.74 -13.58
N GLY A 8 -13.02 -8.57 -13.28
CA GLY A 8 -13.10 -9.94 -13.77
C GLY A 8 -12.39 -10.99 -12.90
N TYR A 9 -11.82 -10.58 -11.78
CA TYR A 9 -11.07 -11.47 -10.86
C TYR A 9 -11.86 -11.82 -9.59
N GLY A 10 -13.19 -11.78 -9.64
CA GLY A 10 -14.04 -12.01 -8.47
C GLY A 10 -14.10 -13.45 -7.97
N SER A 11 -13.78 -14.44 -8.80
CA SER A 11 -13.77 -15.86 -8.42
C SER A 11 -12.37 -16.27 -7.91
N GLY A 12 -12.33 -16.96 -6.77
CA GLY A 12 -11.07 -17.44 -6.20
C GLY A 12 -10.25 -16.37 -5.47
N VAL A 13 -10.88 -15.25 -5.12
CA VAL A 13 -10.23 -14.17 -4.35
C VAL A 13 -10.20 -14.52 -2.87
N GLU A 14 -9.04 -14.41 -2.29
CA GLU A 14 -8.84 -14.48 -0.83
C GLU A 14 -8.85 -13.07 -0.23
N SER A 15 -9.54 -12.92 0.91
CA SER A 15 -9.49 -11.68 1.70
C SER A 15 -8.33 -11.76 2.68
N ASP A 16 -7.55 -10.70 2.74
CA ASP A 16 -6.41 -10.60 3.64
C ASP A 16 -6.52 -9.32 4.49
N SER A 17 -6.56 -9.47 5.81
CA SER A 17 -6.66 -8.36 6.75
C SER A 17 -5.41 -7.47 6.75
N ASP A 18 -4.26 -7.96 6.33
CA ASP A 18 -3.07 -7.14 6.19
C ASP A 18 -3.15 -6.14 5.02
N LEU A 19 -4.09 -6.35 4.09
CA LEU A 19 -4.28 -5.51 2.89
C LEU A 19 -5.32 -4.40 3.04
N ILE A 20 -5.88 -4.20 4.22
CA ILE A 20 -6.84 -3.11 4.45
C ILE A 20 -6.13 -1.75 4.42
N GLU A 21 -6.88 -0.68 4.15
CA GLU A 21 -6.34 0.69 4.19
C GLU A 21 -5.81 1.04 5.59
N TRP A 22 -4.99 2.07 5.66
CA TRP A 22 -4.50 2.67 6.90
C TRP A 22 -5.65 3.01 7.83
N ASN A 23 -5.59 2.58 9.09
CA ASN A 23 -6.56 3.00 10.10
C ASN A 23 -6.25 4.44 10.51
N TYR A 24 -7.10 5.36 10.09
CA TYR A 24 -6.90 6.79 10.35
C TYR A 24 -7.33 7.23 11.76
N GLY A 25 -7.93 6.33 12.57
CA GLY A 25 -8.33 6.63 13.94
C GLY A 25 -9.18 7.90 14.03
N ASP A 26 -8.74 8.86 14.85
CA ASP A 26 -9.45 10.15 15.04
C ASP A 26 -9.48 11.04 13.79
N TYR A 27 -8.72 10.68 12.76
CA TYR A 27 -8.71 11.42 11.50
C TYR A 27 -9.63 10.82 10.44
N GLU A 28 -10.34 9.73 10.75
CA GLU A 28 -11.32 9.16 9.84
C GLU A 28 -12.36 10.20 9.42
N GLY A 29 -12.62 10.29 8.11
CA GLY A 29 -13.58 11.26 7.55
C GLY A 29 -13.11 12.72 7.52
N LYS A 30 -11.94 13.05 8.05
CA LYS A 30 -11.37 14.40 7.99
C LYS A 30 -10.58 14.61 6.72
N THR A 31 -10.69 15.81 6.17
CA THR A 31 -9.83 16.24 5.08
C THR A 31 -8.46 16.68 5.61
N ARG A 32 -7.45 16.64 4.75
CA ARG A 32 -6.09 17.09 5.12
C ARG A 32 -6.07 18.53 5.66
N PRO A 33 -6.74 19.54 5.07
CA PRO A 33 -6.82 20.88 5.63
C PRO A 33 -7.39 20.93 7.05
N GLN A 34 -8.41 20.12 7.36
CA GLN A 34 -8.99 20.03 8.69
C GLN A 34 -7.99 19.48 9.72
N ILE A 35 -7.20 18.47 9.33
CA ILE A 35 -6.16 17.91 10.20
C ILE A 35 -5.06 18.94 10.43
N LEU A 36 -4.59 19.60 9.39
CA LEU A 36 -3.52 20.60 9.47
C LEU A 36 -3.92 21.84 10.28
N ALA A 37 -5.21 22.18 10.33
CA ALA A 37 -5.71 23.27 11.20
C ALA A 37 -5.45 22.98 12.67
N GLY A 38 -5.59 21.73 13.11
CA GLY A 38 -5.31 21.29 14.48
C GLY A 38 -3.88 20.80 14.72
N ARG A 39 -3.18 20.40 13.68
CA ARG A 39 -1.81 19.87 13.75
C ARG A 39 -0.98 20.34 12.55
N PRO A 40 -0.45 21.57 12.58
CA PRO A 40 0.38 22.10 11.51
C PRO A 40 1.58 21.19 11.22
N GLY A 41 1.87 20.98 9.94
CA GLY A 41 3.01 20.16 9.51
C GLY A 41 2.82 18.66 9.62
N TRP A 42 1.61 18.15 9.94
CA TRP A 42 1.33 16.72 9.98
C TRP A 42 1.53 16.07 8.61
N LEU A 43 2.19 14.89 8.65
CA LEU A 43 2.41 14.01 7.50
C LEU A 43 2.08 12.57 7.92
N ILE A 44 1.14 11.92 7.23
CA ILE A 44 0.69 10.58 7.61
C ILE A 44 1.84 9.56 7.67
N PHE A 45 2.74 9.57 6.70
CA PHE A 45 3.86 8.62 6.62
C PHE A 45 4.96 8.86 7.66
N ARG A 46 4.91 9.98 8.39
CA ARG A 46 5.83 10.29 9.50
C ARG A 46 5.14 10.18 10.85
N ASP A 47 3.95 10.72 10.95
CA ASP A 47 3.28 11.00 12.23
C ASP A 47 2.18 9.98 12.56
N GLY A 48 1.66 9.28 11.56
CA GLY A 48 0.52 8.39 11.73
C GLY A 48 -0.76 9.13 12.16
N CYS A 49 -1.67 8.40 12.78
CA CYS A 49 -2.99 8.89 13.16
C CYS A 49 -3.29 8.58 14.63
N PRO A 50 -3.76 9.56 15.43
CA PRO A 50 -4.16 9.33 16.81
C PRO A 50 -5.28 8.28 16.91
N ASN A 51 -5.14 7.33 17.83
CA ASN A 51 -6.05 6.19 17.99
C ASN A 51 -6.26 5.34 16.72
N GLY A 52 -5.34 5.48 15.77
CA GLY A 52 -5.23 4.70 14.56
C GLY A 52 -3.86 4.04 14.45
N GLU A 53 -3.39 3.83 13.22
CA GLU A 53 -2.10 3.21 12.99
C GLU A 53 -0.96 4.24 12.87
N SER A 54 0.20 3.87 13.39
CA SER A 54 1.47 4.51 13.10
C SER A 54 2.05 3.98 11.76
N PRO A 55 3.04 4.68 11.18
CA PRO A 55 3.79 4.15 10.03
C PRO A 55 4.40 2.77 10.30
N LYS A 56 4.86 2.54 11.53
CA LYS A 56 5.43 1.26 11.97
C LYS A 56 4.38 0.14 11.94
N ASP A 57 3.16 0.40 12.41
CA ASP A 57 2.08 -0.61 12.42
C ASP A 57 1.73 -1.04 11.00
N VAL A 58 1.55 -0.08 10.10
CA VAL A 58 1.28 -0.35 8.68
C VAL A 58 2.46 -1.06 8.02
N GLY A 59 3.69 -0.65 8.32
CA GLY A 59 4.91 -1.31 7.85
C GLY A 59 4.99 -2.76 8.29
N THR A 60 4.62 -3.07 9.52
CA THR A 60 4.59 -4.45 10.05
C THR A 60 3.59 -5.33 9.29
N ARG A 61 2.40 -4.79 8.96
CA ARG A 61 1.41 -5.52 8.12
C ARG A 61 1.94 -5.75 6.71
N ALA A 62 2.57 -4.73 6.13
CA ALA A 62 3.18 -4.82 4.81
C ALA A 62 4.28 -5.89 4.79
N ASP A 63 5.14 -5.96 5.80
CA ASP A 63 6.21 -6.96 5.90
C ASP A 63 5.66 -8.38 5.98
N ARG A 64 4.58 -8.60 6.74
CA ARG A 64 3.93 -9.93 6.78
C ARG A 64 3.41 -10.33 5.40
N PHE A 65 2.78 -9.40 4.69
CA PHE A 65 2.27 -9.67 3.35
C PHE A 65 3.41 -9.93 2.34
N VAL A 66 4.46 -9.11 2.34
CA VAL A 66 5.64 -9.30 1.48
C VAL A 66 6.27 -10.68 1.71
N SER A 67 6.40 -11.11 2.96
CA SER A 67 6.95 -12.44 3.31
C SER A 67 6.09 -13.56 2.74
N ARG A 68 4.75 -13.47 2.82
CA ARG A 68 3.86 -14.48 2.24
C ARG A 68 3.94 -14.53 0.71
N VAL A 69 3.95 -13.38 0.06
CA VAL A 69 4.05 -13.30 -1.40
C VAL A 69 5.38 -13.84 -1.91
N ALA A 70 6.45 -13.64 -1.16
CA ALA A 70 7.77 -14.14 -1.52
C ALA A 70 7.85 -15.67 -1.63
N GLU A 71 6.94 -16.39 -0.97
CA GLU A 71 6.86 -17.87 -1.03
C GLU A 71 6.00 -18.39 -2.18
N VAL A 72 5.25 -17.51 -2.83
CA VAL A 72 4.37 -17.89 -3.96
C VAL A 72 5.19 -18.01 -5.25
N ASN A 73 5.04 -19.13 -5.94
CA ASN A 73 5.57 -19.30 -7.29
C ASN A 73 4.56 -18.72 -8.30
N GLY A 74 4.94 -17.64 -8.98
CA GLY A 74 4.11 -16.99 -9.99
C GLY A 74 3.71 -15.58 -9.60
N ASN A 75 2.71 -15.05 -10.28
CA ASN A 75 2.24 -13.69 -10.09
C ASN A 75 1.09 -13.64 -9.07
N VAL A 76 1.11 -12.66 -8.21
CA VAL A 76 0.05 -12.37 -7.25
C VAL A 76 -0.59 -11.05 -7.62
N LEU A 77 -1.91 -11.03 -7.86
CA LEU A 77 -2.67 -9.81 -8.09
C LEU A 77 -3.28 -9.34 -6.78
N VAL A 78 -3.00 -8.10 -6.41
CA VAL A 78 -3.40 -7.50 -5.14
C VAL A 78 -4.32 -6.32 -5.39
N PHE A 79 -5.46 -6.30 -4.69
CA PHE A 79 -6.37 -5.15 -4.64
C PHE A 79 -6.35 -4.57 -3.23
N SER A 80 -5.92 -3.32 -3.11
CA SER A 80 -5.85 -2.61 -1.84
C SER A 80 -6.01 -1.11 -2.03
N SER A 81 -5.68 -0.32 -1.05
CA SER A 81 -5.92 1.12 -1.00
C SER A 81 -4.62 1.93 -0.98
N GLY A 82 -4.76 3.24 -1.25
CA GLY A 82 -3.65 4.09 -1.61
C GLY A 82 -2.54 4.18 -0.57
N HIS A 83 -2.83 4.54 0.70
CA HIS A 83 -1.77 4.74 1.69
C HIS A 83 -1.09 3.43 2.07
N PHE A 84 -1.85 2.34 2.24
CA PHE A 84 -1.27 1.02 2.49
C PHE A 84 -0.34 0.57 1.35
N LEU A 85 -0.79 0.66 0.09
CA LEU A 85 0.02 0.25 -1.06
C LEU A 85 1.32 1.05 -1.18
N ARG A 86 1.32 2.33 -0.82
CA ARG A 86 2.52 3.17 -0.81
C ARG A 86 3.53 2.69 0.24
N VAL A 87 3.06 2.29 1.43
CA VAL A 87 3.93 1.66 2.44
C VAL A 87 4.41 0.29 1.98
N LEU A 88 3.54 -0.51 1.35
CA LEU A 88 3.91 -1.81 0.80
C LEU A 88 5.06 -1.69 -0.22
N MET A 89 5.00 -0.70 -1.10
CA MET A 89 6.08 -0.42 -2.06
C MET A 89 7.39 -0.05 -1.37
N ALA A 90 7.33 0.81 -0.34
CA ALA A 90 8.50 1.14 0.45
C ALA A 90 9.13 -0.12 1.08
N ARG A 91 8.30 -0.96 1.71
CA ARG A 91 8.77 -2.20 2.34
C ARG A 91 9.29 -3.24 1.34
N TRP A 92 8.68 -3.33 0.17
CA TRP A 92 9.18 -4.15 -0.93
C TRP A 92 10.63 -3.80 -1.31
N LEU A 93 10.93 -2.51 -1.35
CA LEU A 93 12.26 -1.99 -1.68
C LEU A 93 13.22 -1.96 -0.47
N GLY A 94 12.81 -2.41 0.70
CA GLY A 94 13.66 -2.36 1.92
C GLY A 94 13.75 -0.97 2.56
N LEU A 95 12.91 -0.01 2.13
CA LEU A 95 12.86 1.32 2.72
C LEU A 95 12.04 1.32 4.02
N ALA A 96 12.28 2.32 4.88
CA ALA A 96 11.43 2.54 6.05
C ALA A 96 9.96 2.78 5.63
N PRO A 97 8.96 2.48 6.49
CA PRO A 97 7.54 2.72 6.18
C PRO A 97 7.24 4.16 5.76
N SER A 98 7.96 5.14 6.33
CA SER A 98 7.87 6.55 5.94
C SER A 98 8.23 6.81 4.47
N GLY A 99 8.99 5.93 3.84
CA GLY A 99 9.30 5.96 2.41
C GLY A 99 8.07 5.86 1.51
N GLY A 100 6.94 5.39 2.04
CA GLY A 100 5.65 5.45 1.33
C GLY A 100 5.27 6.88 0.89
N GLY A 101 5.79 7.89 1.57
CA GLY A 101 5.62 9.30 1.20
C GLY A 101 6.18 9.68 -0.18
N TYR A 102 7.13 8.91 -0.71
CA TYR A 102 7.76 9.18 -2.01
C TYR A 102 7.01 8.60 -3.21
N PHE A 103 6.02 7.73 -3.00
CA PHE A 103 5.25 7.12 -4.08
C PHE A 103 3.91 7.83 -4.25
N GLY A 104 3.57 8.21 -5.49
CA GLY A 104 2.25 8.72 -5.84
C GLY A 104 1.39 7.61 -6.42
N LEU A 105 0.18 7.40 -5.87
CA LEU A 105 -0.79 6.46 -6.40
C LEU A 105 -2.15 7.12 -6.56
N GLY A 106 -2.70 7.03 -7.76
CA GLY A 106 -4.09 7.38 -8.04
C GLY A 106 -5.03 6.20 -7.85
N THR A 107 -6.32 6.49 -7.80
CA THR A 107 -7.36 5.47 -7.84
C THR A 107 -7.42 4.79 -9.22
N ALA A 108 -7.76 3.51 -9.26
CA ALA A 108 -7.86 2.71 -10.48
C ALA A 108 -6.56 2.73 -11.33
N THR A 109 -5.43 2.61 -10.68
CA THR A 109 -4.11 2.48 -11.32
C THR A 109 -3.50 1.11 -11.05
N LEU A 110 -2.60 0.70 -11.93
CA LEU A 110 -1.82 -0.52 -11.80
C LEU A 110 -0.36 -0.17 -11.48
N SER A 111 0.22 -0.92 -10.56
CA SER A 111 1.67 -0.92 -10.31
C SER A 111 2.18 -2.36 -10.29
N ILE A 112 3.40 -2.58 -10.72
CA ILE A 112 4.03 -3.90 -10.78
C ILE A 112 5.33 -3.86 -9.98
N LEU A 113 5.39 -4.67 -8.95
CA LEU A 113 6.58 -4.92 -8.14
C LEU A 113 7.21 -6.23 -8.61
N GLY A 114 8.52 -6.31 -8.57
CA GLY A 114 9.24 -7.50 -9.00
C GLY A 114 10.66 -7.52 -8.51
N TYR A 115 11.45 -8.39 -9.12
CA TYR A 115 12.87 -8.53 -8.84
C TYR A 115 13.66 -8.43 -10.15
N ASP A 116 14.80 -7.78 -10.11
CA ASP A 116 15.71 -7.79 -11.24
C ASP A 116 16.44 -9.13 -11.33
N HIS A 117 16.79 -9.53 -12.53
CA HIS A 117 17.50 -10.80 -12.80
C HIS A 117 16.86 -12.04 -12.13
N ASN A 118 15.55 -11.98 -11.82
CA ASN A 118 14.86 -13.01 -11.04
C ASN A 118 15.53 -13.27 -9.66
N ASN A 119 16.18 -12.27 -9.10
CA ASN A 119 16.94 -12.32 -7.86
C ASN A 119 16.19 -11.57 -6.75
N ARG A 120 15.76 -12.26 -5.70
CA ARG A 120 15.04 -11.67 -4.57
C ARG A 120 15.83 -10.62 -3.80
N ALA A 121 17.14 -10.60 -3.93
CA ALA A 121 17.99 -9.55 -3.34
C ALA A 121 17.97 -8.22 -4.12
N GLU A 122 17.32 -8.20 -5.29
CA GLU A 122 17.25 -7.05 -6.20
C GLU A 122 15.78 -6.63 -6.43
N PRO A 123 15.04 -6.21 -5.35
CA PRO A 123 13.66 -5.78 -5.49
C PRO A 123 13.57 -4.46 -6.27
N LEU A 124 12.56 -4.36 -7.14
CA LEU A 124 12.31 -3.15 -7.91
C LEU A 124 10.83 -2.92 -8.18
N ILE A 125 10.49 -1.74 -8.67
CA ILE A 125 9.18 -1.40 -9.22
C ILE A 125 9.31 -1.36 -10.74
N ARG A 126 8.61 -2.25 -11.44
CA ARG A 126 8.62 -2.33 -12.92
C ARG A 126 7.66 -1.33 -13.55
N LEU A 127 6.56 -1.05 -12.87
CA LEU A 127 5.52 -0.13 -13.33
C LEU A 127 4.96 0.59 -12.11
N LEU A 128 4.74 1.89 -12.22
CA LEU A 128 4.21 2.70 -11.13
C LEU A 128 3.04 3.56 -11.62
N ASN A 129 1.89 3.41 -10.94
CA ASN A 129 0.75 4.33 -11.08
C ASN A 129 0.19 4.45 -12.51
N GLU A 130 0.23 3.38 -13.28
CA GLU A 130 -0.26 3.38 -14.67
C GLU A 130 -1.79 3.34 -14.69
N ARG A 131 -2.39 4.23 -15.48
CA ARG A 131 -3.82 4.18 -15.77
C ARG A 131 -4.06 3.35 -17.01
N VAL A 132 -4.79 2.25 -16.86
CA VAL A 132 -5.27 1.49 -18.02
C VAL A 132 -6.28 2.37 -18.74
N ARG A 133 -5.95 2.79 -19.95
CA ARG A 133 -6.92 3.41 -20.86
C ARG A 133 -7.68 2.29 -21.54
N ILE A 134 -8.99 2.27 -21.30
CA ILE A 134 -9.93 1.40 -22.02
C ILE A 134 -10.24 2.05 -23.35
#